data_1ee98556c982a9fb4531f8bf9813c2f1
#
_entry.id   1ee98556c982a9fb4531f8bf9813c2f1
#
_cell.length_a   1.000
_cell.length_b   1.000
_cell.length_c   1.000
_cell.angle_alpha   90.00
_cell.angle_beta   90.00
_cell.angle_gamma   90.00
#
_symmetry.space_group_name_H-M   'P 1'
#
loop_
_entity.id
_entity.type
_entity.pdbx_description
1 polymer ?
#
loop_
_entity_poly.entity_id
_entity_poly.type
_entity_poly.pdbx_seq_one_letter_code
_entity_poly.pdbx_strand_id
1 'polypeptide(L)'
;MTTLVLVRHATTASTGTRLGGRTNAPLDSGGRAQAEAAAQRLSEVPLKAVYSSPLPRTLETARIVAAPHGLEVQHDDGLLEVEYGDWTDRPLKPLTRTKRWPVIQSRPSLVTFPGGESIRAAQLRAVDALEAIVGRHRRSVIAVVSHADVIKAVVSFYLGQPLDLFQRLHVSPASVTVLQLSADGGQPVLVRFNDDGPLQRPPAAKTPARKGGRRG
;
A
#
# COMPACT_ATOMS: atom_id res chain seq x y z
N MET A 1 -4.27 16.23 -16.63
CA MET A 1 -3.67 15.31 -15.64
C MET A 1 -4.62 14.14 -15.41
N THR A 2 -4.11 12.95 -15.20
CA THR A 2 -4.86 11.77 -14.81
C THR A 2 -4.80 11.65 -13.28
N THR A 3 -5.91 11.37 -12.64
CA THR A 3 -5.99 11.19 -11.19
C THR A 3 -5.92 9.70 -10.87
N LEU A 4 -4.89 9.27 -10.15
CA LEU A 4 -4.75 7.93 -9.62
C LEU A 4 -5.24 7.89 -8.18
N VAL A 5 -6.21 7.03 -7.91
CA VAL A 5 -6.75 6.71 -6.58
C VAL A 5 -6.10 5.39 -6.15
N LEU A 6 -4.96 5.47 -5.46
CA LEU A 6 -4.24 4.31 -4.97
C LEU A 6 -4.92 3.81 -3.71
N VAL A 7 -5.31 2.55 -3.68
CA VAL A 7 -5.98 1.90 -2.53
C VAL A 7 -5.10 0.76 -2.04
N ARG A 8 -4.71 0.78 -0.77
CA ARG A 8 -4.10 -0.40 -0.17
C ARG A 8 -5.18 -1.47 0.02
N HIS A 9 -4.86 -2.74 -0.28
CA HIS A 9 -5.77 -3.85 0.05
C HIS A 9 -6.17 -3.81 1.53
N ALA A 10 -7.36 -4.27 1.85
CA ALA A 10 -7.88 -4.37 3.21
C ALA A 10 -7.22 -5.51 4.01
N THR A 11 -7.55 -5.68 5.28
CA THR A 11 -6.89 -6.65 6.16
C THR A 11 -7.10 -8.12 5.74
N THR A 12 -6.10 -8.91 6.08
CA THR A 12 -6.10 -10.38 6.02
C THR A 12 -5.77 -10.92 7.40
N ALA A 13 -5.99 -12.18 7.67
CA ALA A 13 -5.66 -12.81 8.96
C ALA A 13 -4.17 -12.67 9.36
N SER A 14 -3.28 -12.42 8.39
CA SER A 14 -1.85 -12.24 8.62
C SER A 14 -1.41 -10.78 8.72
N THR A 15 -2.30 -9.81 8.50
CA THR A 15 -1.96 -8.38 8.53
C THR A 15 -1.39 -7.97 9.90
N GLY A 16 -0.20 -7.35 9.90
CA GLY A 16 0.48 -6.90 11.11
C GLY A 16 1.18 -8.00 11.92
N THR A 17 1.02 -9.28 11.56
CA THR A 17 1.64 -10.41 12.27
C THR A 17 2.69 -11.15 11.45
N ARG A 18 2.53 -11.18 10.13
CA ARG A 18 3.43 -11.85 9.19
C ARG A 18 3.81 -10.93 8.04
N LEU A 19 4.96 -11.19 7.43
CA LEU A 19 5.39 -10.50 6.21
C LEU A 19 4.72 -11.18 5.01
N GLY A 20 3.55 -10.69 4.61
CA GLY A 20 2.68 -11.37 3.64
C GLY A 20 3.31 -11.62 2.27
N GLY A 21 4.01 -10.63 1.71
CA GLY A 21 4.60 -10.74 0.39
C GLY A 21 3.58 -11.17 -0.68
N ARG A 22 3.97 -12.10 -1.54
CA ARG A 22 3.12 -12.62 -2.63
C ARG A 22 2.29 -13.85 -2.25
N THR A 23 1.89 -13.98 -0.98
CA THR A 23 0.98 -15.05 -0.55
C THR A 23 -0.43 -14.90 -1.11
N ASN A 24 -1.16 -16.03 -1.24
CA ASN A 24 -2.54 -16.07 -1.70
C ASN A 24 -3.56 -15.87 -0.57
N ALA A 25 -3.21 -15.08 0.46
CA ALA A 25 -4.12 -14.79 1.57
C ALA A 25 -5.34 -13.97 1.10
N PRO A 26 -6.58 -14.42 1.37
CA PRO A 26 -7.81 -13.67 1.10
C PRO A 26 -8.02 -12.58 2.16
N LEU A 27 -9.01 -11.72 1.97
CA LEU A 27 -9.47 -10.80 3.01
C LEU A 27 -10.08 -11.59 4.18
N ASP A 28 -9.90 -11.09 5.40
CA ASP A 28 -10.70 -11.52 6.56
C ASP A 28 -12.05 -10.77 6.59
N SER A 29 -12.91 -11.11 7.57
CA SER A 29 -14.22 -10.46 7.70
C SER A 29 -14.12 -8.96 7.96
N GLY A 30 -13.16 -8.52 8.79
CA GLY A 30 -12.87 -7.11 9.03
C GLY A 30 -12.37 -6.42 7.77
N GLY A 31 -11.54 -7.11 6.97
CA GLY A 31 -11.05 -6.60 5.70
C GLY A 31 -12.16 -6.35 4.68
N ARG A 32 -13.15 -7.24 4.58
CA ARG A 32 -14.32 -7.01 3.71
C ARG A 32 -15.07 -5.75 4.12
N ALA A 33 -15.36 -5.59 5.40
CA ALA A 33 -16.02 -4.38 5.90
C ALA A 33 -15.19 -3.10 5.63
N GLN A 34 -13.85 -3.17 5.75
CA GLN A 34 -12.97 -2.04 5.38
C GLN A 34 -13.02 -1.73 3.89
N ALA A 35 -13.03 -2.76 3.03
CA ALA A 35 -13.13 -2.57 1.58
C ALA A 35 -14.49 -1.98 1.18
N GLU A 36 -15.59 -2.41 1.80
CA GLU A 36 -16.95 -1.84 1.62
C GLU A 36 -17.00 -0.37 2.04
N ALA A 37 -16.41 -0.01 3.19
CA ALA A 37 -16.31 1.36 3.62
C ALA A 37 -15.48 2.23 2.65
N ALA A 38 -14.40 1.70 2.10
CA ALA A 38 -13.63 2.38 1.06
C ALA A 38 -14.44 2.55 -0.23
N ALA A 39 -15.18 1.52 -0.67
CA ALA A 39 -16.06 1.57 -1.84
C ALA A 39 -17.15 2.64 -1.68
N GLN A 40 -17.77 2.74 -0.49
CA GLN A 40 -18.76 3.76 -0.22
C GLN A 40 -18.17 5.18 -0.30
N ARG A 41 -16.96 5.41 0.22
CA ARG A 41 -16.26 6.70 0.11
C ARG A 41 -15.92 7.06 -1.33
N LEU A 42 -15.72 6.07 -2.19
CA LEU A 42 -15.37 6.25 -3.58
C LEU A 42 -16.58 6.22 -4.54
N SER A 43 -17.80 5.94 -4.06
CA SER A 43 -18.98 5.73 -4.90
C SER A 43 -19.33 6.94 -5.79
N GLU A 44 -19.09 8.15 -5.29
CA GLU A 44 -19.34 9.42 -6.04
C GLU A 44 -18.12 9.84 -6.90
N VAL A 45 -17.00 9.14 -6.81
CA VAL A 45 -15.81 9.44 -7.62
C VAL A 45 -16.00 8.91 -9.03
N PRO A 46 -15.85 9.72 -10.11
CA PRO A 46 -16.15 9.28 -11.48
C PRO A 46 -15.05 8.36 -12.04
N LEU A 47 -14.89 7.17 -11.44
CA LEU A 47 -13.90 6.18 -11.87
C LEU A 47 -14.18 5.74 -13.33
N LYS A 48 -13.13 5.63 -14.12
CA LYS A 48 -13.18 5.14 -15.50
C LYS A 48 -12.57 3.74 -15.67
N ALA A 49 -11.71 3.32 -14.78
CA ALA A 49 -11.15 1.97 -14.73
C ALA A 49 -10.69 1.63 -13.32
N VAL A 50 -10.60 0.33 -13.03
CA VAL A 50 -10.04 -0.19 -11.79
C VAL A 50 -8.95 -1.21 -12.14
N TYR A 51 -7.73 -0.97 -11.68
CA TYR A 51 -6.60 -1.87 -11.79
C TYR A 51 -6.26 -2.48 -10.44
N SER A 52 -5.68 -3.67 -10.45
CA SER A 52 -5.29 -4.38 -9.22
C SER A 52 -4.03 -5.20 -9.42
N SER A 53 -3.23 -5.30 -8.37
CA SER A 53 -2.32 -6.43 -8.21
C SER A 53 -3.10 -7.74 -8.31
N PRO A 54 -2.55 -8.84 -8.91
CA PRO A 54 -3.28 -10.10 -9.12
C PRO A 54 -3.47 -10.94 -7.84
N LEU A 55 -2.99 -10.48 -6.67
CA LEU A 55 -3.11 -11.26 -5.44
C LEU A 55 -4.57 -11.27 -4.92
N PRO A 56 -5.04 -12.38 -4.30
CA PRO A 56 -6.44 -12.52 -3.88
C PRO A 56 -6.96 -11.34 -3.05
N ARG A 57 -6.21 -10.86 -2.06
CA ARG A 57 -6.60 -9.73 -1.19
C ARG A 57 -6.78 -8.42 -1.93
N THR A 58 -5.95 -8.16 -2.96
CA THR A 58 -6.07 -6.95 -3.79
C THR A 58 -7.20 -7.08 -4.79
N LEU A 59 -7.36 -8.24 -5.44
CA LEU A 59 -8.47 -8.50 -6.35
C LEU A 59 -9.83 -8.41 -5.64
N GLU A 60 -9.96 -8.99 -4.44
CA GLU A 60 -11.19 -8.92 -3.66
C GLU A 60 -11.49 -7.47 -3.25
N THR A 61 -10.50 -6.71 -2.75
CA THR A 61 -10.66 -5.29 -2.45
C THR A 61 -11.07 -4.50 -3.71
N ALA A 62 -10.42 -4.76 -4.84
CA ALA A 62 -10.70 -4.08 -6.09
C ALA A 62 -12.10 -4.35 -6.63
N ARG A 63 -12.60 -5.59 -6.55
CA ARG A 63 -13.97 -5.95 -6.95
C ARG A 63 -15.01 -5.21 -6.13
N ILE A 64 -14.79 -5.12 -4.81
CA ILE A 64 -15.68 -4.38 -3.91
C ILE A 64 -15.68 -2.88 -4.26
N VAL A 65 -14.51 -2.29 -4.52
CA VAL A 65 -14.38 -0.87 -4.94
C VAL A 65 -14.99 -0.62 -6.32
N ALA A 66 -14.89 -1.56 -7.25
CA ALA A 66 -15.39 -1.43 -8.62
C ALA A 66 -16.91 -1.57 -8.73
N ALA A 67 -17.53 -2.33 -7.80
CA ALA A 67 -18.96 -2.70 -7.88
C ALA A 67 -19.92 -1.51 -7.97
N PRO A 68 -19.79 -0.42 -7.17
CA PRO A 68 -20.68 0.75 -7.29
C PRO A 68 -20.59 1.46 -8.65
N HIS A 69 -19.52 1.24 -9.39
CA HIS A 69 -19.26 1.89 -10.69
C HIS A 69 -19.61 0.99 -11.90
N GLY A 70 -19.98 -0.27 -11.66
CA GLY A 70 -20.22 -1.24 -12.72
C GLY A 70 -18.97 -1.55 -13.56
N LEU A 71 -17.76 -1.42 -12.97
CA LEU A 71 -16.50 -1.60 -13.69
C LEU A 71 -15.92 -3.00 -13.45
N GLU A 72 -15.29 -3.55 -14.49
CA GLU A 72 -14.47 -4.75 -14.38
C GLU A 72 -13.07 -4.40 -13.87
N VAL A 73 -12.50 -5.33 -13.08
CA VAL A 73 -11.14 -5.18 -12.54
C VAL A 73 -10.12 -5.73 -13.53
N GLN A 74 -9.20 -4.88 -13.97
CA GLN A 74 -8.02 -5.26 -14.74
C GLN A 74 -6.86 -5.54 -13.78
N HIS A 75 -6.07 -6.59 -14.02
CA HIS A 75 -4.89 -6.86 -13.22
C HIS A 75 -3.60 -6.47 -13.94
N ASP A 76 -2.58 -6.11 -13.17
CA ASP A 76 -1.26 -5.74 -13.67
C ASP A 76 -0.20 -6.24 -12.68
N ASP A 77 0.73 -7.07 -13.17
CA ASP A 77 1.79 -7.67 -12.36
C ASP A 77 2.79 -6.62 -11.83
N GLY A 78 2.89 -5.47 -12.48
CA GLY A 78 3.65 -4.34 -11.98
C GLY A 78 3.16 -3.81 -10.64
N LEU A 79 1.91 -4.12 -10.26
CA LEU A 79 1.31 -3.71 -8.99
C LEU A 79 1.48 -4.74 -7.85
N LEU A 80 2.15 -5.89 -8.10
CA LEU A 80 2.43 -6.92 -7.09
C LEU A 80 3.18 -6.36 -5.88
N GLU A 81 2.97 -6.98 -4.71
CA GLU A 81 3.77 -6.70 -3.50
C GLU A 81 5.25 -7.02 -3.75
N VAL A 82 6.11 -6.43 -2.94
CA VAL A 82 7.53 -6.75 -2.91
C VAL A 82 7.70 -8.26 -2.77
N GLU A 83 8.52 -8.86 -3.65
CA GLU A 83 8.91 -10.27 -3.52
C GLU A 83 9.91 -10.41 -2.37
N TYR A 84 9.42 -10.84 -1.22
CA TYR A 84 10.27 -11.00 -0.04
C TYR A 84 11.08 -12.31 -0.03
N GLY A 85 10.93 -13.17 -1.05
CA GLY A 85 11.65 -14.42 -1.18
C GLY A 85 11.56 -15.29 0.07
N ASP A 86 12.69 -15.68 0.65
CA ASP A 86 12.75 -16.51 1.86
C ASP A 86 12.09 -15.91 3.10
N TRP A 87 11.73 -14.63 3.05
CA TRP A 87 11.05 -13.96 4.16
C TRP A 87 9.52 -13.93 3.99
N THR A 88 9.02 -14.35 2.84
CA THR A 88 7.58 -14.43 2.57
C THR A 88 6.88 -15.30 3.60
N ASP A 89 5.78 -14.81 4.13
CA ASP A 89 4.94 -15.45 5.16
C ASP A 89 5.65 -15.74 6.49
N ARG A 90 6.81 -15.13 6.75
CA ARG A 90 7.45 -15.27 8.06
C ARG A 90 6.83 -14.36 9.12
N PRO A 91 6.75 -14.81 10.39
CA PRO A 91 6.31 -13.95 11.48
C PRO A 91 7.19 -12.71 11.62
N LEU A 92 6.58 -11.52 11.77
CA LEU A 92 7.32 -10.25 11.87
C LEU A 92 8.21 -10.21 13.12
N LYS A 93 7.73 -10.70 14.27
CA LYS A 93 8.44 -10.61 15.55
C LYS A 93 9.86 -11.21 15.54
N PRO A 94 10.12 -12.39 14.96
CA PRO A 94 11.50 -12.86 14.76
C PRO A 94 12.30 -12.03 13.75
N LEU A 95 11.67 -11.58 12.65
CA LEU A 95 12.34 -10.80 11.60
C LEU A 95 12.87 -9.47 12.14
N THR A 96 12.14 -8.80 13.04
CA THR A 96 12.57 -7.53 13.66
C THR A 96 13.85 -7.66 14.48
N ARG A 97 14.24 -8.88 14.87
CA ARG A 97 15.46 -9.17 15.63
C ARG A 97 16.67 -9.51 14.74
N THR A 98 16.49 -9.61 13.43
CA THR A 98 17.58 -9.91 12.50
C THR A 98 18.46 -8.69 12.27
N LYS A 99 19.74 -8.91 11.94
CA LYS A 99 20.69 -7.83 11.59
C LYS A 99 20.27 -7.03 10.35
N ARG A 100 19.47 -7.62 9.47
CA ARG A 100 18.96 -6.96 8.25
C ARG A 100 17.80 -6.00 8.54
N TRP A 101 17.03 -6.21 9.59
CA TRP A 101 15.86 -5.40 9.87
C TRP A 101 16.16 -3.90 10.00
N PRO A 102 17.17 -3.46 10.78
CA PRO A 102 17.53 -2.06 10.85
C PRO A 102 17.90 -1.46 9.48
N VAL A 103 18.55 -2.25 8.60
CA VAL A 103 18.89 -1.80 7.23
C VAL A 103 17.63 -1.59 6.40
N ILE A 104 16.65 -2.50 6.47
CA ILE A 104 15.35 -2.35 5.79
C ILE A 104 14.62 -1.09 6.27
N GLN A 105 14.76 -0.73 7.56
CA GLN A 105 14.11 0.44 8.13
C GLN A 105 14.82 1.76 7.80
N SER A 106 16.14 1.77 7.65
CA SER A 106 16.94 2.98 7.51
C SER A 106 17.56 3.19 6.12
N ARG A 107 17.79 2.11 5.37
CA ARG A 107 18.43 2.13 4.03
C ARG A 107 17.79 1.11 3.09
N PRO A 108 16.46 1.15 2.88
CA PRO A 108 15.76 0.21 2.01
C PRO A 108 16.29 0.18 0.57
N SER A 109 16.90 1.26 0.10
CA SER A 109 17.52 1.33 -1.23
C SER A 109 18.68 0.35 -1.43
N LEU A 110 19.29 -0.15 -0.35
CA LEU A 110 20.37 -1.13 -0.37
C LEU A 110 19.88 -2.57 -0.17
N VAL A 111 18.57 -2.76 0.03
CA VAL A 111 18.01 -4.07 0.39
C VAL A 111 17.61 -4.83 -0.85
N THR A 112 18.14 -6.07 -0.96
CA THR A 112 17.58 -7.14 -1.79
C THR A 112 17.22 -8.29 -0.86
N PHE A 113 16.00 -8.80 -0.97
CA PHE A 113 15.56 -9.93 -0.17
C PHE A 113 16.17 -11.23 -0.69
N PRO A 114 16.60 -12.16 0.18
CA PRO A 114 17.12 -13.44 -0.25
C PRO A 114 16.08 -14.23 -1.03
N GLY A 115 16.41 -14.67 -2.25
CA GLY A 115 15.45 -15.32 -3.14
C GLY A 115 14.31 -14.42 -3.62
N GLY A 116 14.39 -13.10 -3.40
CA GLY A 116 13.36 -12.12 -3.76
C GLY A 116 13.91 -10.94 -4.56
N GLU A 117 13.14 -9.86 -4.61
CA GLU A 117 13.51 -8.64 -5.33
C GLU A 117 14.12 -7.57 -4.41
N SER A 118 14.73 -6.55 -5.00
CA SER A 118 15.09 -5.34 -4.27
C SER A 118 13.90 -4.38 -4.16
N ILE A 119 13.89 -3.54 -3.11
CA ILE A 119 12.85 -2.51 -2.96
C ILE A 119 12.91 -1.50 -4.12
N ARG A 120 14.10 -1.25 -4.68
CA ARG A 120 14.27 -0.44 -5.90
C ARG A 120 13.60 -1.06 -7.12
N ALA A 121 13.75 -2.37 -7.32
CA ALA A 121 13.10 -3.06 -8.44
C ALA A 121 11.58 -3.01 -8.32
N ALA A 122 11.05 -3.24 -7.10
CA ALA A 122 9.63 -3.10 -6.82
C ALA A 122 9.11 -1.68 -7.09
N GLN A 123 9.87 -0.65 -6.71
CA GLN A 123 9.53 0.75 -7.00
C GLN A 123 9.45 1.00 -8.50
N LEU A 124 10.49 0.63 -9.26
CA LEU A 124 10.56 0.90 -10.70
C LEU A 124 9.44 0.20 -11.46
N ARG A 125 9.21 -1.12 -11.24
CA ARG A 125 8.11 -1.80 -11.95
C ARG A 125 6.73 -1.22 -11.64
N ALA A 126 6.52 -0.75 -10.40
CA ALA A 126 5.25 -0.14 -10.03
C ALA A 126 5.08 1.25 -10.67
N VAL A 127 6.15 2.03 -10.77
CA VAL A 127 6.16 3.32 -11.48
C VAL A 127 5.87 3.09 -12.96
N ASP A 128 6.57 2.15 -13.62
CA ASP A 128 6.37 1.82 -15.04
C ASP A 128 4.91 1.39 -15.31
N ALA A 129 4.33 0.56 -14.43
CA ALA A 129 2.92 0.15 -14.54
C ALA A 129 1.97 1.35 -14.43
N LEU A 130 2.20 2.25 -13.46
CA LEU A 130 1.36 3.43 -13.28
C LEU A 130 1.49 4.42 -14.45
N GLU A 131 2.68 4.61 -14.99
CA GLU A 131 2.90 5.46 -16.18
C GLU A 131 2.19 4.88 -17.42
N ALA A 132 2.25 3.56 -17.60
CA ALA A 132 1.51 2.88 -18.66
C ALA A 132 -0.01 3.03 -18.49
N ILE A 133 -0.55 2.92 -17.25
CA ILE A 133 -1.96 3.16 -16.95
C ILE A 133 -2.33 4.63 -17.26
N VAL A 134 -1.53 5.59 -16.81
CA VAL A 134 -1.75 7.02 -17.09
C VAL A 134 -1.75 7.32 -18.59
N GLY A 135 -0.85 6.69 -19.34
CA GLY A 135 -0.78 6.81 -20.80
C GLY A 135 -2.06 6.35 -21.51
N ARG A 136 -2.66 5.25 -21.03
CA ARG A 136 -3.92 4.68 -21.55
C ARG A 136 -5.16 5.50 -21.16
N HIS A 137 -5.13 6.22 -20.04
CA HIS A 137 -6.29 6.86 -19.42
C HIS A 137 -6.08 8.36 -19.19
N ARG A 138 -5.74 9.08 -20.25
CA ARG A 138 -5.53 10.53 -20.16
C ARG A 138 -6.75 11.26 -19.60
N ARG A 139 -6.53 12.20 -18.67
CA ARG A 139 -7.57 13.07 -18.08
C ARG A 139 -8.73 12.30 -17.41
N SER A 140 -8.45 11.13 -16.89
CA SER A 140 -9.43 10.26 -16.24
C SER A 140 -9.11 10.08 -14.73
N VAL A 141 -10.06 9.53 -14.00
CA VAL A 141 -9.88 9.09 -12.61
C VAL A 141 -9.83 7.57 -12.61
N ILE A 142 -8.74 7.00 -12.12
CA ILE A 142 -8.46 5.56 -12.15
C ILE A 142 -8.17 5.07 -10.74
N ALA A 143 -8.85 4.02 -10.30
CA ALA A 143 -8.50 3.33 -9.07
C ALA A 143 -7.43 2.27 -9.32
N VAL A 144 -6.46 2.18 -8.40
CA VAL A 144 -5.37 1.19 -8.45
C VAL A 144 -5.23 0.56 -7.08
N VAL A 145 -5.54 -0.73 -6.97
CA VAL A 145 -5.46 -1.46 -5.70
C VAL A 145 -4.14 -2.23 -5.61
N SER A 146 -3.36 -1.92 -4.59
CA SER A 146 -2.02 -2.48 -4.41
C SER A 146 -1.69 -2.66 -2.91
N HIS A 147 -0.44 -2.59 -2.53
CA HIS A 147 0.12 -2.97 -1.23
C HIS A 147 0.82 -1.78 -0.56
N ALA A 148 1.04 -1.88 0.75
CA ALA A 148 1.59 -0.78 1.53
C ALA A 148 2.99 -0.35 1.05
N ASP A 149 3.93 -1.30 0.89
CA ASP A 149 5.30 -0.95 0.52
C ASP A 149 5.40 -0.44 -0.91
N VAL A 150 4.57 -0.97 -1.81
CA VAL A 150 4.47 -0.48 -3.20
C VAL A 150 3.93 0.96 -3.24
N ILE A 151 2.83 1.25 -2.54
CA ILE A 151 2.26 2.60 -2.50
C ILE A 151 3.25 3.59 -1.88
N LYS A 152 3.92 3.23 -0.77
CA LYS A 152 4.95 4.08 -0.16
C LYS A 152 6.10 4.36 -1.12
N ALA A 153 6.58 3.33 -1.82
CA ALA A 153 7.68 3.46 -2.78
C ALA A 153 7.32 4.35 -3.97
N VAL A 154 6.12 4.20 -4.52
CA VAL A 154 5.58 5.02 -5.60
C VAL A 154 5.41 6.49 -5.17
N VAL A 155 4.81 6.73 -4.00
CA VAL A 155 4.65 8.09 -3.46
C VAL A 155 6.02 8.74 -3.25
N SER A 156 6.99 8.00 -2.69
CA SER A 156 8.36 8.51 -2.54
C SER A 156 8.98 8.91 -3.87
N PHE A 157 8.79 8.09 -4.91
CA PHE A 157 9.31 8.40 -6.26
C PHE A 157 8.75 9.70 -6.81
N TYR A 158 7.42 9.85 -6.85
CA TYR A 158 6.77 11.02 -7.45
C TYR A 158 6.96 12.31 -6.64
N LEU A 159 7.23 12.21 -5.34
CA LEU A 159 7.55 13.36 -4.50
C LEU A 159 9.05 13.71 -4.47
N GLY A 160 9.90 12.97 -5.19
CA GLY A 160 11.36 13.17 -5.12
C GLY A 160 11.94 12.84 -3.74
N GLN A 161 11.20 12.07 -2.92
CA GLN A 161 11.68 11.63 -1.63
C GLN A 161 12.65 10.46 -1.81
N PRO A 162 13.87 10.53 -1.23
CA PRO A 162 14.78 9.40 -1.26
C PRO A 162 14.12 8.12 -0.77
N LEU A 163 14.31 7.00 -1.48
CA LEU A 163 13.73 5.70 -1.13
C LEU A 163 14.06 5.29 0.32
N ASP A 164 15.20 5.72 0.84
CA ASP A 164 15.61 5.45 2.23
C ASP A 164 14.71 6.12 3.28
N LEU A 165 13.83 7.00 2.87
CA LEU A 165 12.86 7.65 3.74
C LEU A 165 11.43 7.09 3.60
N PHE A 166 11.18 6.11 2.72
CA PHE A 166 9.83 5.62 2.44
C PHE A 166 9.16 4.98 3.66
N GLN A 167 9.94 4.46 4.62
CA GLN A 167 9.40 3.92 5.89
C GLN A 167 8.82 4.99 6.82
N ARG A 168 9.04 6.28 6.55
CA ARG A 168 8.37 7.39 7.24
C ARG A 168 6.92 7.58 6.81
N LEU A 169 6.54 6.97 5.69
CA LEU A 169 5.17 6.96 5.20
C LEU A 169 4.41 5.79 5.84
N HIS A 170 3.19 6.05 6.28
CA HIS A 170 2.27 5.02 6.76
C HIS A 170 1.10 4.91 5.80
N VAL A 171 0.74 3.68 5.43
CA VAL A 171 -0.41 3.40 4.56
C VAL A 171 -1.27 2.35 5.25
N SER A 172 -2.43 2.76 5.77
CA SER A 172 -3.40 1.90 6.46
C SER A 172 -4.10 0.93 5.51
N PRO A 173 -4.55 -0.25 5.96
CA PRO A 173 -5.43 -1.12 5.14
C PRO A 173 -6.67 -0.36 4.67
N ALA A 174 -7.08 -0.55 3.41
CA ALA A 174 -8.19 0.13 2.74
C ALA A 174 -8.11 1.66 2.72
N SER A 175 -6.93 2.25 3.00
CA SER A 175 -6.71 3.68 2.85
C SER A 175 -6.58 4.09 1.40
N VAL A 176 -6.91 5.34 1.13
CA VAL A 176 -6.88 5.98 -0.18
C VAL A 176 -5.77 7.02 -0.23
N THR A 177 -4.94 6.96 -1.27
CA THR A 177 -3.93 7.95 -1.60
C THR A 177 -4.20 8.47 -3.00
N VAL A 178 -4.23 9.79 -3.20
CA VAL A 178 -4.57 10.40 -4.49
C VAL A 178 -3.36 11.12 -5.07
N LEU A 179 -2.90 10.65 -6.23
CA LEU A 179 -1.86 11.26 -7.03
C LEU A 179 -2.44 11.80 -8.33
N GLN A 180 -1.99 12.97 -8.76
CA GLN A 180 -2.25 13.49 -10.09
C GLN A 180 -0.96 13.43 -10.92
N LEU A 181 -1.02 12.72 -12.03
CA LEU A 181 0.09 12.53 -12.94
C LEU A 181 -0.27 13.05 -14.35
N SER A 182 0.73 13.48 -15.08
CA SER A 182 0.57 13.91 -16.48
C SER A 182 1.38 13.01 -17.41
N ALA A 183 0.74 12.46 -18.42
CA ALA A 183 1.43 11.76 -19.49
C ALA A 183 2.34 12.68 -20.35
N ASP A 184 2.15 13.98 -20.25
CA ASP A 184 2.85 14.99 -21.07
C ASP A 184 3.97 15.70 -20.26
N GLY A 185 4.48 15.10 -19.18
CA GLY A 185 5.62 15.62 -18.39
C GLY A 185 5.26 16.72 -17.39
N GLY A 186 3.97 16.89 -17.03
CA GLY A 186 3.57 17.81 -15.97
C GLY A 186 4.02 17.31 -14.58
N GLN A 187 4.18 18.24 -13.65
CA GLN A 187 4.65 17.95 -12.31
C GLN A 187 3.68 17.05 -11.54
N PRO A 188 4.11 15.92 -10.96
CA PRO A 188 3.27 15.08 -10.10
C PRO A 188 2.77 15.84 -8.88
N VAL A 189 1.52 15.59 -8.47
CA VAL A 189 0.92 16.22 -7.29
C VAL A 189 0.32 15.16 -6.38
N LEU A 190 0.72 15.13 -5.11
CA LEU A 190 0.06 14.36 -4.06
C LEU A 190 -1.11 15.19 -3.50
N VAL A 191 -2.33 14.78 -3.78
CA VAL A 191 -3.55 15.50 -3.37
C VAL A 191 -4.04 15.03 -1.99
N ARG A 192 -3.95 13.71 -1.73
CA ARG A 192 -4.29 13.09 -0.45
C ARG A 192 -3.33 11.95 -0.17
N PHE A 193 -3.04 11.72 1.10
CA PHE A 193 -2.21 10.60 1.52
C PHE A 193 -2.84 9.87 2.71
N ASN A 194 -2.95 8.54 2.60
CA ASN A 194 -3.41 7.64 3.66
C ASN A 194 -4.77 8.06 4.28
N ASP A 195 -5.72 8.44 3.43
CA ASP A 195 -7.09 8.73 3.88
C ASP A 195 -7.81 7.39 4.16
N ASP A 196 -8.02 7.09 5.43
CA ASP A 196 -8.70 5.89 5.92
C ASP A 196 -10.05 6.21 6.60
N GLY A 197 -10.52 7.44 6.47
CA GLY A 197 -11.80 7.94 6.99
C GLY A 197 -11.63 9.02 8.07
N PRO A 198 -12.66 9.26 8.88
CA PRO A 198 -12.61 10.27 9.92
C PRO A 198 -11.49 10.02 10.92
N LEU A 199 -10.80 11.08 11.34
CA LEU A 199 -9.73 10.98 12.33
C LEU A 199 -10.28 10.37 13.63
N GLN A 200 -9.74 9.23 14.01
CA GLN A 200 -10.03 8.58 15.28
C GLN A 200 -9.15 9.19 16.37
N ARG A 201 -9.69 9.26 17.60
CA ARG A 201 -8.89 9.69 18.75
C ARG A 201 -7.69 8.73 18.90
N PRO A 202 -6.45 9.25 18.98
CA PRO A 202 -5.30 8.41 19.23
C PRO A 202 -5.51 7.56 20.48
N PRO A 203 -5.09 6.28 20.48
CA PRO A 203 -5.14 5.49 21.71
C PRO A 203 -4.38 6.23 22.81
N ALA A 204 -4.97 6.29 24.02
CA ALA A 204 -4.33 6.93 25.15
C ALA A 204 -2.91 6.37 25.33
N ALA A 205 -1.94 7.26 25.49
CA ALA A 205 -0.56 6.85 25.75
C ALA A 205 -0.55 5.92 26.99
N LYS A 206 0.01 4.73 26.83
CA LYS A 206 0.18 3.81 27.98
C LYS A 206 1.08 4.51 28.99
N THR A 207 0.51 4.98 30.10
CA THR A 207 1.27 5.52 31.22
C THR A 207 2.24 4.44 31.68
N PRO A 208 3.57 4.71 31.72
CA PRO A 208 4.50 3.71 32.21
C PRO A 208 4.14 3.35 33.65
N ALA A 209 3.98 2.06 33.91
CA ALA A 209 3.70 1.56 35.26
C ALA A 209 4.77 2.11 36.21
N ARG A 210 4.36 2.90 37.18
CA ARG A 210 5.23 3.40 38.27
C ARG A 210 5.86 2.18 38.94
N LYS A 211 7.14 1.94 38.71
CA LYS A 211 7.89 0.95 39.52
C LYS A 211 7.77 1.37 40.97
N GLY A 212 6.97 0.62 41.73
CA GLY A 212 6.82 0.82 43.16
C GLY A 212 8.20 0.72 43.81
N GLY A 213 8.67 1.84 44.34
CA GLY A 213 9.88 1.87 45.16
C GLY A 213 9.65 0.99 46.38
N ARG A 214 10.35 -0.13 46.48
CA ARG A 214 10.54 -0.81 47.74
C ARG A 214 11.34 0.15 48.62
N ARG A 215 10.68 0.72 49.63
CA ARG A 215 11.37 1.25 50.81
C ARG A 215 11.75 0.05 51.68
N GLY A 216 13.03 -0.22 51.77
CA GLY A 216 13.64 -1.01 52.83
C GLY A 216 14.31 -0.06 53.80
#